data_aae3bf5d62f5cfa84b6ef8a81fd0ccb2
#
_entry.id   aae3bf5d62f5cfa84b6ef8a81fd0ccb2
#
_cell.length_a   1.000
_cell.length_b   1.000
_cell.length_c   1.000
_cell.angle_alpha   90.00
_cell.angle_beta   90.00
_cell.angle_gamma   90.00
#
_symmetry.space_group_name_H-M   'P 1'
#
loop_
_entity.id
_entity.type
_entity.pdbx_description
1 polymer ?
#
loop_
_entity_poly.entity_id
_entity_poly.type
_entity_poly.pdbx_seq_one_letter_code
_entity_poly.pdbx_strand_id
1 'polypeptide(L)'
;AGKKIALKANISPANATNKTLVWTSSNPKAATVNANGIVTMKKGSGGKKVTITAKAADGSGKKAVYTITGMKGVVKKVTISGKKTVKAGKSIKLKAKVKATKKANTRLFWKSSNQKFATVKNGKVKAKKNAKGKKVKITAMATDGSGKKKSVTIKIR
;
A
#
# COMPACT_ATOMS: atom_id res chain seq x y z
N ALA A 1 3.61 -0.68 13.59
CA ALA A 1 3.27 -1.46 14.79
C ALA A 1 1.82 -1.19 15.21
N GLY A 2 1.14 -2.15 15.84
CA GLY A 2 -0.26 -2.05 16.26
C GLY A 2 -1.28 -2.10 15.12
N LYS A 3 -0.90 -2.51 13.90
CA LYS A 3 -1.77 -2.62 12.72
C LYS A 3 -1.90 -4.06 12.26
N LYS A 4 -3.00 -4.36 11.55
CA LYS A 4 -3.30 -5.67 10.96
C LYS A 4 -3.04 -5.64 9.45
N ILE A 5 -2.58 -6.75 8.91
CA ILE A 5 -2.38 -6.98 7.47
C ILE A 5 -2.97 -8.36 7.15
N ALA A 6 -3.84 -8.45 6.16
CA ALA A 6 -4.30 -9.73 5.62
C ALA A 6 -3.32 -10.22 4.56
N LEU A 7 -2.78 -11.40 4.73
CA LEU A 7 -2.02 -12.13 3.72
C LEU A 7 -2.96 -13.06 2.99
N LYS A 8 -2.79 -13.17 1.67
CA LYS A 8 -3.48 -14.17 0.85
C LYS A 8 -2.42 -15.15 0.35
N ALA A 9 -2.66 -16.43 0.53
CA ALA A 9 -1.88 -17.49 -0.08
C ALA A 9 -2.67 -18.09 -1.24
N ASN A 10 -2.02 -18.23 -2.39
CA ASN A 10 -2.60 -18.93 -3.52
C ASN A 10 -2.20 -20.41 -3.43
N ILE A 11 -3.18 -21.29 -3.57
CA ILE A 11 -2.99 -22.75 -3.56
C ILE A 11 -3.09 -23.24 -5.01
N SER A 12 -2.10 -24.00 -5.44
CA SER A 12 -2.04 -24.62 -6.76
C SER A 12 -1.74 -26.12 -6.61
N PRO A 13 -2.44 -26.98 -7.33
CA PRO A 13 -3.53 -26.67 -8.28
C PRO A 13 -4.82 -26.22 -7.56
N ALA A 14 -5.66 -25.46 -8.26
CA ALA A 14 -6.90 -24.90 -7.70
C ALA A 14 -7.92 -25.97 -7.28
N ASN A 15 -7.82 -27.19 -7.81
CA ASN A 15 -8.65 -28.36 -7.49
C ASN A 15 -8.07 -29.22 -6.36
N ALA A 16 -7.05 -28.76 -5.62
CA ALA A 16 -6.53 -29.49 -4.47
C ALA A 16 -7.64 -29.80 -3.47
N THR A 17 -7.70 -31.06 -3.01
CA THR A 17 -8.75 -31.58 -2.10
C THR A 17 -8.66 -30.92 -0.72
N ASN A 18 -7.44 -30.78 -0.18
CA ASN A 18 -7.22 -30.13 1.10
C ASN A 18 -6.53 -28.77 0.86
N LYS A 19 -7.25 -27.67 1.11
CA LYS A 19 -6.76 -26.28 0.98
C LYS A 19 -6.45 -25.64 2.34
N THR A 20 -6.44 -26.41 3.40
CA THR A 20 -6.16 -25.90 4.74
C THR A 20 -4.71 -25.47 4.86
N LEU A 21 -4.50 -24.28 5.43
CA LEU A 21 -3.18 -23.74 5.69
C LEU A 21 -2.95 -23.53 7.18
N VAL A 22 -1.79 -23.95 7.65
CA VAL A 22 -1.30 -23.65 9.00
C VAL A 22 -0.40 -22.42 8.91
N TRP A 23 -0.76 -21.38 9.64
CA TRP A 23 -0.02 -20.12 9.67
C TRP A 23 0.83 -20.02 10.92
N THR A 24 2.10 -19.70 10.76
CA THR A 24 3.03 -19.53 11.88
C THR A 24 3.81 -18.20 11.76
N SER A 25 4.23 -17.68 12.91
CA SER A 25 5.07 -16.49 13.02
C SER A 25 6.42 -16.85 13.63
N SER A 26 7.53 -16.41 13.05
CA SER A 26 8.88 -16.61 13.60
C SER A 26 9.11 -15.85 14.90
N ASN A 27 8.29 -14.83 15.20
CA ASN A 27 8.38 -14.06 16.43
C ASN A 27 6.98 -13.59 16.89
N PRO A 28 6.24 -14.45 17.63
CA PRO A 28 4.90 -14.13 18.13
C PRO A 28 4.87 -12.95 19.12
N LYS A 29 6.00 -12.62 19.77
CA LYS A 29 6.15 -11.43 20.63
C LYS A 29 6.11 -10.13 19.82
N ALA A 30 6.51 -10.16 18.54
CA ALA A 30 6.50 -8.99 17.65
C ALA A 30 5.31 -8.95 16.70
N ALA A 31 4.85 -10.12 16.18
CA ALA A 31 3.68 -10.24 15.35
C ALA A 31 3.00 -11.60 15.53
N THR A 32 1.68 -11.61 15.60
CA THR A 32 0.88 -12.85 15.58
C THR A 32 0.18 -12.99 14.24
N VAL A 33 -0.15 -14.22 13.86
CA VAL A 33 -0.98 -14.53 12.68
C VAL A 33 -2.09 -15.48 13.12
N ASN A 34 -3.30 -15.29 12.58
CA ASN A 34 -4.41 -16.22 12.82
C ASN A 34 -4.62 -17.18 11.64
N ALA A 35 -5.54 -18.14 11.78
CA ALA A 35 -5.85 -19.14 10.77
C ALA A 35 -6.27 -18.54 9.41
N ASN A 36 -6.82 -17.32 9.39
CA ASN A 36 -7.24 -16.62 8.18
C ASN A 36 -6.10 -15.80 7.54
N GLY A 37 -4.84 -15.97 7.97
CA GLY A 37 -3.70 -15.21 7.45
C GLY A 37 -3.68 -13.75 7.89
N ILE A 38 -4.47 -13.33 8.89
CA ILE A 38 -4.45 -11.96 9.40
C ILE A 38 -3.30 -11.82 10.39
N VAL A 39 -2.29 -11.06 9.98
CA VAL A 39 -1.13 -10.75 10.80
C VAL A 39 -1.38 -9.47 11.60
N THR A 40 -1.13 -9.54 12.91
CA THR A 40 -1.20 -8.39 13.81
C THR A 40 0.19 -8.03 14.32
N MET A 41 0.74 -6.91 13.87
CA MET A 41 1.98 -6.36 14.41
C MET A 41 1.73 -5.77 15.79
N LYS A 42 2.42 -6.24 16.82
CA LYS A 42 2.25 -5.76 18.21
C LYS A 42 2.86 -4.35 18.39
N LYS A 43 2.34 -3.59 19.33
CA LYS A 43 2.99 -2.32 19.76
C LYS A 43 4.42 -2.63 20.21
N GLY A 44 5.35 -1.71 19.95
CA GLY A 44 6.77 -1.93 20.29
C GLY A 44 7.57 -2.78 19.29
N SER A 45 6.95 -3.39 18.27
CA SER A 45 7.63 -4.19 17.25
C SER A 45 8.33 -3.35 16.15
N GLY A 46 8.45 -2.05 16.34
CA GLY A 46 9.12 -1.16 15.38
C GLY A 46 10.57 -1.57 15.09
N GLY A 47 10.88 -1.80 13.82
CA GLY A 47 12.19 -2.27 13.34
C GLY A 47 12.39 -3.79 13.43
N LYS A 48 11.48 -4.54 14.05
CA LYS A 48 11.56 -6.00 14.08
C LYS A 48 11.13 -6.57 12.73
N LYS A 49 11.92 -7.49 12.21
CA LYS A 49 11.56 -8.35 11.07
C LYS A 49 10.90 -9.61 11.60
N VAL A 50 9.79 -10.01 11.00
CA VAL A 50 9.05 -11.22 11.37
C VAL A 50 8.71 -11.97 10.09
N THR A 51 9.02 -13.24 10.06
CA THR A 51 8.68 -14.13 8.97
C THR A 51 7.36 -14.83 9.30
N ILE A 52 6.39 -14.73 8.40
CA ILE A 52 5.12 -15.43 8.45
C ILE A 52 5.18 -16.57 7.44
N THR A 53 4.88 -17.79 7.89
CA THR A 53 4.88 -18.97 7.05
C THR A 53 3.45 -19.50 6.97
N ALA A 54 2.98 -19.77 5.75
CA ALA A 54 1.79 -20.57 5.46
C ALA A 54 2.24 -21.93 4.97
N LYS A 55 1.93 -23.01 5.69
CA LYS A 55 2.25 -24.39 5.34
C LYS A 55 0.96 -25.13 5.00
N ALA A 56 0.98 -25.91 3.91
CA ALA A 56 -0.13 -26.80 3.58
C ALA A 56 -0.31 -27.88 4.64
N ALA A 57 -1.57 -28.17 5.01
CA ALA A 57 -1.93 -29.19 6.02
C ALA A 57 -2.16 -30.58 5.40
N ASP A 58 -1.92 -30.74 4.10
CA ASP A 58 -2.14 -31.96 3.33
C ASP A 58 -0.98 -32.99 3.41
N GLY A 59 0.03 -32.71 4.22
CA GLY A 59 1.23 -33.54 4.34
C GLY A 59 2.30 -33.31 3.26
N SER A 60 2.02 -32.53 2.21
CA SER A 60 2.96 -32.28 1.10
C SER A 60 4.24 -31.50 1.49
N GLY A 61 4.26 -30.92 2.68
CA GLY A 61 5.36 -30.07 3.13
C GLY A 61 5.46 -28.70 2.41
N LYS A 62 4.58 -28.42 1.45
CA LYS A 62 4.58 -27.15 0.69
C LYS A 62 4.32 -25.97 1.61
N LYS A 63 5.09 -24.91 1.43
CA LYS A 63 5.01 -23.69 2.25
C LYS A 63 5.29 -22.43 1.44
N ALA A 64 4.69 -21.34 1.84
CA ALA A 64 5.01 -20.00 1.38
C ALA A 64 5.45 -19.14 2.57
N VAL A 65 6.37 -18.23 2.32
CA VAL A 65 7.00 -17.40 3.36
C VAL A 65 6.90 -15.94 2.98
N TYR A 66 6.51 -15.09 3.94
CA TYR A 66 6.43 -13.64 3.76
C TYR A 66 7.07 -12.91 4.93
N THR A 67 8.00 -11.99 4.66
CA THR A 67 8.68 -11.19 5.69
C THR A 67 8.02 -9.84 5.87
N ILE A 68 7.62 -9.54 7.10
CA ILE A 68 7.04 -8.26 7.52
C ILE A 68 8.02 -7.52 8.42
N THR A 69 8.18 -6.23 8.20
CA THR A 69 9.00 -5.38 9.08
C THR A 69 8.11 -4.36 9.79
N GLY A 70 8.18 -4.33 11.11
CA GLY A 70 7.52 -3.31 11.93
C GLY A 70 8.11 -1.93 11.67
N MET A 71 7.30 -0.95 11.29
CA MET A 71 7.77 0.42 11.09
C MET A 71 7.96 1.13 12.44
N LYS A 72 9.09 1.82 12.62
CA LYS A 72 9.42 2.59 13.85
C LYS A 72 8.63 3.88 13.97
N GLY A 73 8.10 4.41 12.87
CA GLY A 73 7.32 5.63 12.84
C GLY A 73 6.14 5.53 11.88
N VAL A 74 5.23 6.51 11.96
CA VAL A 74 4.01 6.55 11.14
C VAL A 74 3.79 7.92 10.51
N VAL A 75 3.22 7.93 9.32
CA VAL A 75 2.73 9.15 8.67
C VAL A 75 1.46 9.63 9.39
N LYS A 76 1.47 10.89 9.84
CA LYS A 76 0.32 11.54 10.50
C LYS A 76 -0.59 12.26 9.52
N LYS A 77 -0.01 12.90 8.50
CA LYS A 77 -0.76 13.70 7.51
C LYS A 77 -0.04 13.74 6.17
N VAL A 78 -0.82 13.71 5.08
CA VAL A 78 -0.36 13.98 3.72
C VAL A 78 -1.11 15.22 3.22
N THR A 79 -0.42 16.16 2.61
CA THR A 79 -1.00 17.35 1.94
C THR A 79 -0.51 17.40 0.52
N ILE A 80 -1.33 17.95 -0.39
CA ILE A 80 -0.96 18.17 -1.80
C ILE A 80 -1.17 19.63 -2.13
N SER A 81 -0.20 20.23 -2.79
CA SER A 81 -0.24 21.60 -3.33
C SER A 81 0.18 21.61 -4.81
N GLY A 82 -0.13 22.70 -5.50
CA GLY A 82 0.19 22.89 -6.91
C GLY A 82 -1.04 23.32 -7.74
N LYS A 83 -0.81 23.61 -9.03
CA LYS A 83 -1.88 23.99 -9.97
C LYS A 83 -2.91 22.88 -10.10
N LYS A 84 -4.20 23.24 -10.09
CA LYS A 84 -5.33 22.29 -10.22
C LYS A 84 -5.92 22.28 -11.63
N THR A 85 -5.27 22.95 -12.58
CA THR A 85 -5.64 22.97 -13.98
C THR A 85 -4.45 22.64 -14.85
N VAL A 86 -4.68 21.94 -15.95
CA VAL A 86 -3.66 21.55 -16.93
C VAL A 86 -4.27 21.61 -18.33
N LYS A 87 -3.55 22.09 -19.34
CA LYS A 87 -3.98 22.01 -20.74
C LYS A 87 -3.89 20.56 -21.23
N ALA A 88 -4.82 20.13 -22.08
CA ALA A 88 -4.77 18.81 -22.70
C ALA A 88 -3.40 18.57 -23.38
N GLY A 89 -2.84 17.37 -23.26
CA GLY A 89 -1.51 17.00 -23.75
C GLY A 89 -0.33 17.56 -22.93
N LYS A 90 -0.54 18.47 -21.99
CA LYS A 90 0.52 19.08 -21.15
C LYS A 90 0.63 18.41 -19.78
N SER A 91 1.64 18.79 -19.03
CA SER A 91 1.90 18.29 -17.68
C SER A 91 1.95 19.40 -16.64
N ILE A 92 1.59 19.07 -15.41
CA ILE A 92 1.81 19.89 -14.22
C ILE A 92 2.50 19.09 -13.14
N LYS A 93 3.16 19.77 -12.21
CA LYS A 93 3.79 19.17 -11.03
C LYS A 93 2.97 19.49 -9.80
N LEU A 94 2.54 18.47 -9.09
CA LEU A 94 2.00 18.55 -7.74
C LEU A 94 3.13 18.30 -6.74
N LYS A 95 3.13 19.03 -5.64
CA LYS A 95 4.02 18.81 -4.49
C LYS A 95 3.22 18.17 -3.37
N ALA A 96 3.77 17.15 -2.72
CA ALA A 96 3.18 16.57 -1.51
C ALA A 96 4.11 16.81 -0.31
N LYS A 97 3.52 17.23 0.82
CA LYS A 97 4.21 17.29 2.11
C LYS A 97 3.66 16.19 3.03
N VAL A 98 4.56 15.54 3.75
CA VAL A 98 4.23 14.47 4.69
C VAL A 98 4.61 14.93 6.11
N LYS A 99 3.63 14.99 7.01
CA LYS A 99 3.89 15.13 8.44
C LYS A 99 3.92 13.72 9.04
N ALA A 100 5.03 13.37 9.69
CA ALA A 100 5.26 12.02 10.20
C ALA A 100 6.02 12.06 11.52
N THR A 101 6.00 10.95 12.25
CA THR A 101 6.90 10.76 13.41
C THR A 101 8.33 10.44 12.93
N LYS A 102 9.30 10.60 13.82
CA LYS A 102 10.71 10.25 13.57
C LYS A 102 10.82 8.81 13.05
N LYS A 103 11.68 8.57 12.06
CA LYS A 103 11.94 7.25 11.43
C LYS A 103 10.71 6.63 10.70
N ALA A 104 9.68 7.41 10.34
CA ALA A 104 8.60 6.94 9.50
C ALA A 104 9.05 6.77 8.04
N ASN A 105 8.46 5.81 7.32
CA ASN A 105 8.57 5.75 5.87
C ASN A 105 7.65 6.83 5.27
N THR A 106 8.25 7.84 4.66
CA THR A 106 7.53 8.98 4.05
C THR A 106 7.26 8.83 2.56
N ARG A 107 7.57 7.68 1.97
CA ARG A 107 7.30 7.40 0.56
C ARG A 107 5.81 7.47 0.28
N LEU A 108 5.47 8.03 -0.89
CA LEU A 108 4.09 8.16 -1.35
C LEU A 108 3.86 7.37 -2.63
N PHE A 109 2.73 6.67 -2.68
CA PHE A 109 2.17 6.12 -3.90
C PHE A 109 1.18 7.13 -4.50
N TRP A 110 1.28 7.37 -5.82
CA TRP A 110 0.41 8.28 -6.53
C TRP A 110 -0.54 7.52 -7.46
N LYS A 111 -1.82 7.87 -7.41
CA LYS A 111 -2.86 7.24 -8.24
C LYS A 111 -3.74 8.30 -8.91
N SER A 112 -4.05 8.09 -10.19
CA SER A 112 -5.11 8.80 -10.92
C SER A 112 -6.41 8.00 -10.85
N SER A 113 -7.54 8.68 -10.70
CA SER A 113 -8.87 8.03 -10.75
C SER A 113 -9.23 7.55 -12.15
N ASN A 114 -8.63 8.15 -13.19
CA ASN A 114 -8.83 7.73 -14.58
C ASN A 114 -7.56 7.96 -15.40
N GLN A 115 -6.85 6.88 -15.69
CA GLN A 115 -5.60 6.93 -16.46
C GLN A 115 -5.81 7.19 -17.96
N LYS A 116 -7.03 6.98 -18.48
CA LYS A 116 -7.41 7.34 -19.86
C LYS A 116 -7.39 8.85 -20.07
N PHE A 117 -7.61 9.65 -19.02
CA PHE A 117 -7.61 11.11 -19.08
C PHE A 117 -6.32 11.74 -18.58
N ALA A 118 -5.73 11.22 -17.50
CA ALA A 118 -4.42 11.67 -17.03
C ALA A 118 -3.70 10.58 -16.23
N THR A 119 -2.38 10.52 -16.40
CA THR A 119 -1.48 9.67 -15.62
C THR A 119 -0.75 10.52 -14.57
N VAL A 120 -0.26 9.85 -13.52
CA VAL A 120 0.57 10.51 -12.49
C VAL A 120 1.75 9.64 -12.10
N LYS A 121 2.94 10.23 -12.03
CA LYS A 121 4.17 9.61 -11.52
C LYS A 121 4.93 10.63 -10.67
N ASN A 122 5.19 10.30 -9.40
CA ASN A 122 5.92 11.17 -8.46
C ASN A 122 5.41 12.62 -8.43
N GLY A 123 4.08 12.80 -8.46
CA GLY A 123 3.44 14.10 -8.49
C GLY A 123 3.42 14.81 -9.85
N LYS A 124 4.11 14.34 -10.89
CA LYS A 124 3.96 14.83 -12.26
C LYS A 124 2.69 14.25 -12.87
N VAL A 125 1.70 15.11 -13.12
CA VAL A 125 0.43 14.75 -13.77
C VAL A 125 0.55 15.10 -15.25
N LYS A 126 0.34 14.12 -16.13
CA LYS A 126 0.32 14.30 -17.60
C LYS A 126 -1.10 14.08 -18.11
N ALA A 127 -1.73 15.13 -18.61
CA ALA A 127 -3.04 15.04 -19.25
C ALA A 127 -2.92 14.45 -20.67
N LYS A 128 -3.89 13.64 -21.06
CA LYS A 128 -3.98 13.11 -22.43
C LYS A 128 -4.53 14.19 -23.37
N LYS A 129 -4.16 14.14 -24.67
CA LYS A 129 -4.59 15.12 -25.70
C LYS A 129 -6.13 15.16 -25.84
N ASN A 130 -6.79 14.01 -25.78
CA ASN A 130 -8.24 13.82 -25.92
C ASN A 130 -9.02 14.02 -24.62
N ALA A 131 -8.43 14.58 -23.58
CA ALA A 131 -9.06 14.72 -22.26
C ALA A 131 -9.55 16.15 -21.95
N LYS A 132 -9.64 17.06 -22.94
CA LYS A 132 -10.15 18.41 -22.76
C LYS A 132 -11.54 18.39 -22.12
N GLY A 133 -11.83 19.27 -21.16
CA GLY A 133 -13.08 19.35 -20.41
C GLY A 133 -13.23 18.34 -19.27
N LYS A 134 -12.38 17.31 -19.19
CA LYS A 134 -12.46 16.26 -18.18
C LYS A 134 -11.84 16.67 -16.84
N LYS A 135 -12.30 16.00 -15.77
CA LYS A 135 -11.76 16.14 -14.41
C LYS A 135 -11.22 14.79 -13.96
N VAL A 136 -10.06 14.78 -13.29
CA VAL A 136 -9.48 13.58 -12.67
C VAL A 136 -9.10 13.86 -11.23
N LYS A 137 -9.32 12.91 -10.35
CA LYS A 137 -8.87 12.95 -8.96
C LYS A 137 -7.47 12.31 -8.88
N ILE A 138 -6.50 13.06 -8.42
CA ILE A 138 -5.12 12.60 -8.16
C ILE A 138 -4.97 12.39 -6.66
N THR A 139 -4.54 11.21 -6.26
CA THR A 139 -4.36 10.82 -4.85
C THR A 139 -2.90 10.51 -4.58
N ALA A 140 -2.35 11.09 -3.51
CA ALA A 140 -1.10 10.66 -2.90
C ALA A 140 -1.41 9.91 -1.61
N MET A 141 -0.88 8.69 -1.46
CA MET A 141 -1.13 7.80 -0.34
C MET A 141 0.18 7.35 0.29
N ALA A 142 0.24 7.40 1.62
CA ALA A 142 1.40 6.91 2.37
C ALA A 142 1.54 5.39 2.22
N THR A 143 2.78 4.94 2.06
CA THR A 143 3.11 3.50 1.89
C THR A 143 3.55 2.83 3.19
N ASP A 144 3.39 3.52 4.33
CA ASP A 144 3.77 3.03 5.66
C ASP A 144 2.67 2.22 6.37
N GLY A 145 1.55 1.94 5.69
CA GLY A 145 0.40 1.25 6.28
C GLY A 145 -0.47 2.14 7.20
N SER A 146 -0.18 3.45 7.33
CA SER A 146 -1.01 4.37 8.13
C SER A 146 -2.38 4.65 7.52
N GLY A 147 -2.56 4.35 6.23
CA GLY A 147 -3.76 4.69 5.46
C GLY A 147 -3.90 6.18 5.15
N LYS A 148 -2.90 7.01 5.52
CA LYS A 148 -2.97 8.46 5.29
C LYS A 148 -2.84 8.78 3.82
N LYS A 149 -3.80 9.56 3.31
CA LYS A 149 -3.87 9.97 1.90
C LYS A 149 -4.44 11.38 1.78
N LYS A 150 -4.18 12.01 0.66
CA LYS A 150 -4.81 13.26 0.22
C LYS A 150 -5.12 13.15 -1.26
N SER A 151 -6.24 13.73 -1.67
CA SER A 151 -6.64 13.81 -3.08
C SER A 151 -6.86 15.26 -3.47
N VAL A 152 -6.62 15.55 -4.75
CA VAL A 152 -6.97 16.82 -5.40
C VAL A 152 -7.61 16.53 -6.75
N THR A 153 -8.57 17.37 -7.15
CA THR A 153 -9.19 17.27 -8.47
C THR A 153 -8.46 18.20 -9.44
N ILE A 154 -8.06 17.66 -10.58
CA ILE A 154 -7.42 18.40 -11.67
C ILE A 154 -8.42 18.57 -12.80
N LYS A 155 -8.63 19.82 -13.24
CA LYS A 155 -9.42 20.16 -14.44
C LYS A 155 -8.50 20.17 -15.65
N ILE A 156 -8.88 19.52 -16.75
CA ILE A 156 -8.14 19.49 -18.01
C ILE A 156 -8.82 20.47 -18.97
N ARG A 157 -8.08 21.47 -19.43
CA ARG A 157 -8.57 22.52 -20.34
C ARG A 157 -7.99 22.35 -21.74
#